data_c1c6a1b841618d8883ffab0d89810a8e
#
_entry.id   c1c6a1b841618d8883ffab0d89810a8e
#
_cell.length_a   1.000
_cell.length_b   1.000
_cell.length_c   1.000
_cell.angle_alpha   90.00
_cell.angle_beta   90.00
_cell.angle_gamma   90.00
#
_symmetry.space_group_name_H-M   'P 1'
#
loop_
_entity.id
_entity.type
_entity.pdbx_description
1 polymer ?
#
loop_
_entity_poly.entity_id
_entity_poly.type
_entity_poly.pdbx_seq_one_letter_code
_entity_poly.pdbx_strand_id
1 'polypeptide(L)'
;MLQIETIMTQQFFIITGAIFGMLAIIFGAFGAHTLKKILSDDQLKSFETGVKYQMYNAIVLLLLGFNFQFSTSAMYWCFTIGIVLFSFSIYGLILSDAKEKKLKFLGPITPIGGLLFVIGWSLILLKAI
;
A
#
# COMPACT_ATOMS: atom_id res chain seq x y z
N MET A 1 18.99 -24.52 7.24
CA MET A 1 18.51 -24.05 5.94
C MET A 1 17.09 -23.56 5.96
N LEU A 2 16.14 -24.39 6.38
CA LEU A 2 14.74 -23.95 6.54
C LEU A 2 14.58 -22.76 7.50
N GLN A 3 15.37 -22.72 8.58
CA GLN A 3 15.32 -21.62 9.53
C GLN A 3 15.79 -20.30 8.92
N ILE A 4 16.81 -20.34 8.04
CA ILE A 4 17.33 -19.16 7.36
C ILE A 4 16.29 -18.63 6.38
N GLU A 5 15.65 -19.51 5.62
CA GLU A 5 14.59 -19.13 4.68
C GLU A 5 13.38 -18.51 5.41
N THR A 6 13.00 -19.09 6.55
CA THR A 6 11.92 -18.59 7.39
C THR A 6 12.23 -17.20 7.93
N ILE A 7 13.46 -16.99 8.44
CA ILE A 7 13.88 -15.68 8.96
C ILE A 7 13.90 -14.64 7.84
N MET A 8 14.44 -14.98 6.68
CA MET A 8 14.50 -14.06 5.55
C MET A 8 13.11 -13.67 5.09
N THR A 9 12.17 -14.61 4.99
CA THR A 9 10.79 -14.32 4.58
C THR A 9 10.06 -13.46 5.61
N GLN A 10 10.26 -13.73 6.89
CA GLN A 10 9.73 -12.91 7.96
C GLN A 10 10.25 -11.49 7.88
N GLN A 11 11.54 -11.33 7.62
CA GLN A 11 12.16 -10.02 7.46
C GLN A 11 11.56 -9.24 6.29
N PHE A 12 11.22 -9.91 5.17
CA PHE A 12 10.61 -9.25 4.03
C PHE A 12 9.27 -8.62 4.40
N PHE A 13 8.42 -9.32 5.15
CA PHE A 13 7.16 -8.76 5.64
C PHE A 13 7.41 -7.50 6.47
N ILE A 14 8.33 -7.60 7.43
CA ILE A 14 8.59 -6.52 8.37
C ILE A 14 9.22 -5.32 7.67
N ILE A 15 10.23 -5.57 6.83
CA ILE A 15 10.93 -4.49 6.11
C ILE A 15 9.97 -3.79 5.15
N THR A 16 9.22 -4.54 4.36
CA THR A 16 8.27 -3.97 3.40
C THR A 16 7.20 -3.16 4.12
N GLY A 17 6.62 -3.71 5.18
CA GLY A 17 5.61 -3.02 5.98
C GLY A 17 6.16 -1.74 6.61
N ALA A 18 7.37 -1.80 7.16
CA ALA A 18 8.00 -0.64 7.79
C ALA A 18 8.31 0.45 6.76
N ILE A 19 8.81 0.09 5.58
CA ILE A 19 9.09 1.06 4.51
C ILE A 19 7.80 1.75 4.06
N PHE A 20 6.75 0.98 3.79
CA PHE A 20 5.48 1.57 3.35
C PHE A 20 4.83 2.40 4.45
N GLY A 21 4.95 1.99 5.71
CA GLY A 21 4.45 2.77 6.84
C GLY A 21 5.18 4.10 6.98
N MET A 22 6.51 4.06 6.90
CA MET A 22 7.34 5.27 6.94
C MET A 22 6.99 6.22 5.80
N LEU A 23 6.89 5.69 4.58
CA LEU A 23 6.53 6.50 3.41
C LEU A 23 5.12 7.07 3.53
N ALA A 24 4.18 6.32 4.11
CA ALA A 24 2.82 6.81 4.32
C ALA A 24 2.80 8.03 5.24
N ILE A 25 3.61 8.03 6.31
CA ILE A 25 3.73 9.17 7.21
C ILE A 25 4.35 10.36 6.47
N ILE A 26 5.42 10.12 5.71
CA ILE A 26 6.10 11.18 4.94
C ILE A 26 5.12 11.79 3.92
N PHE A 27 4.42 10.96 3.16
CA PHE A 27 3.46 11.43 2.14
C PHE A 27 2.27 12.13 2.78
N GLY A 28 1.79 11.63 3.92
CA GLY A 28 0.69 12.27 4.66
C GLY A 28 1.07 13.66 5.14
N ALA A 29 2.26 13.81 5.71
CA ALA A 29 2.76 15.11 6.15
C ALA A 29 2.98 16.04 4.96
N PHE A 30 3.57 15.54 3.86
CA PHE A 30 3.79 16.32 2.64
C PHE A 30 2.47 16.80 2.04
N GLY A 31 1.47 15.92 2.00
CA GLY A 31 0.13 16.27 1.52
C GLY A 31 -0.53 17.35 2.37
N ALA A 32 -0.42 17.23 3.70
CA ALA A 32 -1.05 18.17 4.61
C ALA A 32 -0.43 19.58 4.55
N HIS A 33 0.85 19.69 4.22
CA HIS A 33 1.55 20.97 4.24
C HIS A 33 1.82 21.53 2.83
N THR A 34 2.51 20.78 2.00
CA THR A 34 2.97 21.29 0.69
C THR A 34 1.93 21.12 -0.39
N LEU A 35 1.34 19.94 -0.52
CA LEU A 35 0.39 19.64 -1.59
C LEU A 35 -0.94 20.35 -1.40
N LYS A 36 -1.31 20.69 -0.18
CA LYS A 36 -2.52 21.46 0.12
C LYS A 36 -2.55 22.78 -0.64
N LYS A 37 -1.39 23.36 -0.93
CA LYS A 37 -1.28 24.63 -1.66
C LYS A 37 -1.43 24.46 -3.17
N ILE A 38 -1.24 23.26 -3.68
CA ILE A 38 -1.17 22.99 -5.13
C ILE A 38 -2.39 22.21 -5.60
N LEU A 39 -2.89 21.28 -4.79
CA LEU A 39 -4.00 20.39 -5.15
C LEU A 39 -5.34 21.03 -4.82
N SER A 40 -6.35 20.74 -5.66
CA SER A 40 -7.74 21.05 -5.31
C SER A 40 -8.18 20.21 -4.10
N ASP A 41 -9.30 20.55 -3.49
CA ASP A 41 -9.83 19.80 -2.35
C ASP A 41 -10.11 18.34 -2.72
N ASP A 42 -10.67 18.09 -3.91
CA ASP A 42 -10.95 16.74 -4.38
C ASP A 42 -9.66 15.94 -4.63
N GLN A 43 -8.66 16.59 -5.24
CA GLN A 43 -7.36 15.95 -5.48
C GLN A 43 -6.66 15.59 -4.16
N LEU A 44 -6.70 16.52 -3.21
CA LEU A 44 -6.10 16.31 -1.88
C LEU A 44 -6.79 15.14 -1.17
N LYS A 45 -8.10 15.07 -1.23
CA LYS A 45 -8.88 13.99 -0.63
C LYS A 45 -8.52 12.63 -1.24
N SER A 46 -8.35 12.57 -2.56
CA SER A 46 -7.92 11.34 -3.24
C SER A 46 -6.51 10.95 -2.83
N PHE A 47 -5.61 11.93 -2.73
CA PHE A 47 -4.25 11.69 -2.27
C PHE A 47 -4.23 11.11 -0.85
N GLU A 48 -5.03 11.69 0.04
CA GLU A 48 -5.16 11.20 1.42
C GLU A 48 -5.72 9.78 1.48
N THR A 49 -6.62 9.42 0.57
CA THR A 49 -7.11 8.05 0.45
C THR A 49 -5.97 7.08 0.12
N GLY A 50 -5.11 7.45 -0.83
CA GLY A 50 -3.93 6.65 -1.15
C GLY A 50 -3.03 6.43 0.06
N VAL A 51 -2.76 7.50 0.83
CA VAL A 51 -1.93 7.44 2.04
C VAL A 51 -2.57 6.54 3.09
N LYS A 52 -3.87 6.68 3.30
CA LYS A 52 -4.63 5.94 4.30
C LYS A 52 -4.54 4.43 4.05
N TYR A 53 -4.84 4.02 2.81
CA TYR A 53 -4.81 2.59 2.46
C TYR A 53 -3.39 2.03 2.44
N GLN A 54 -2.39 2.85 2.09
CA GLN A 54 -0.99 2.47 2.21
C GLN A 54 -0.65 2.16 3.67
N MET A 55 -1.05 3.01 4.59
CA MET A 55 -0.77 2.80 6.01
C MET A 55 -1.51 1.57 6.56
N TYR A 56 -2.81 1.44 6.26
CA TYR A 56 -3.59 0.30 6.76
C TYR A 56 -2.96 -1.03 6.34
N ASN A 57 -2.57 -1.14 5.08
CA ASN A 57 -2.03 -2.38 4.56
C ASN A 57 -0.54 -2.58 4.90
N ALA A 58 0.19 -1.50 5.15
CA ALA A 58 1.53 -1.58 5.73
C ALA A 58 1.49 -2.20 7.13
N ILE A 59 0.52 -1.80 7.95
CA ILE A 59 0.34 -2.37 9.28
C ILE A 59 -0.02 -3.85 9.19
N VAL A 60 -0.86 -4.24 8.22
CA VAL A 60 -1.18 -5.64 7.99
C VAL A 60 0.08 -6.45 7.67
N LEU A 61 0.96 -5.92 6.82
CA LEU A 61 2.24 -6.57 6.51
C LEU A 61 3.09 -6.77 7.78
N LEU A 62 3.14 -5.77 8.66
CA LEU A 62 3.85 -5.91 9.94
C LEU A 62 3.23 -6.98 10.81
N LEU A 63 1.89 -7.00 10.92
CA LEU A 63 1.18 -8.02 11.71
C LEU A 63 1.47 -9.42 11.16
N LEU A 64 1.46 -9.59 9.85
CA LEU A 64 1.77 -10.86 9.22
C LEU A 64 3.24 -11.25 9.42
N GLY A 65 4.14 -10.28 9.43
CA GLY A 65 5.55 -10.53 9.72
C GLY A 65 5.80 -10.99 11.15
N PHE A 66 5.12 -10.36 12.11
CA PHE A 66 5.25 -10.74 13.52
C PHE A 66 4.51 -12.04 13.84
N ASN A 67 3.56 -12.45 13.01
CA ASN A 67 2.83 -13.70 13.11
C ASN A 67 3.16 -14.60 11.93
N PHE A 68 4.43 -14.78 11.67
CA PHE A 68 4.93 -15.38 10.44
C PHE A 68 4.42 -16.81 10.20
N GLN A 69 4.19 -17.57 11.26
CA GLN A 69 3.67 -18.93 11.13
C GLN A 69 2.29 -18.98 10.48
N PHE A 70 1.50 -17.91 10.67
CA PHE A 70 0.18 -17.78 10.02
C PHE A 70 0.30 -17.33 8.57
N SER A 71 1.36 -16.65 8.20
CA SER A 71 1.47 -15.90 6.95
C SER A 71 1.86 -16.79 5.77
N THR A 72 1.44 -16.39 4.57
CA THR A 72 1.79 -17.06 3.32
C THR A 72 2.39 -16.07 2.33
N SER A 73 3.14 -16.61 1.36
CA SER A 73 3.68 -15.81 0.24
C SER A 73 2.58 -15.05 -0.51
N ALA A 74 1.44 -15.69 -0.72
CA ALA A 74 0.32 -15.07 -1.42
C ALA A 74 -0.17 -13.82 -0.69
N MET A 75 -0.25 -13.85 0.65
CA MET A 75 -0.60 -12.69 1.45
C MET A 75 0.41 -11.56 1.26
N TYR A 76 1.69 -11.88 1.31
CA TYR A 76 2.76 -10.88 1.12
C TYR A 76 2.58 -10.15 -0.21
N TRP A 77 2.44 -10.90 -1.30
CA TRP A 77 2.36 -10.32 -2.63
C TRP A 77 1.06 -9.55 -2.85
N CYS A 78 -0.06 -10.04 -2.32
CA CYS A 78 -1.32 -9.32 -2.44
C CYS A 78 -1.26 -7.95 -1.79
N PHE A 79 -0.73 -7.85 -0.57
CA PHE A 79 -0.63 -6.57 0.11
C PHE A 79 0.45 -5.67 -0.48
N THR A 80 1.60 -6.24 -0.82
CA THR A 80 2.72 -5.46 -1.38
C THR A 80 2.37 -4.89 -2.76
N ILE A 81 1.94 -5.74 -3.68
CA ILE A 81 1.56 -5.30 -5.02
C ILE A 81 0.30 -4.44 -4.96
N GLY A 82 -0.63 -4.78 -4.05
CA GLY A 82 -1.82 -3.98 -3.83
C GLY A 82 -1.50 -2.53 -3.46
N ILE A 83 -0.54 -2.32 -2.55
CA ILE A 83 -0.11 -0.96 -2.18
C ILE A 83 0.47 -0.23 -3.40
N VAL A 84 1.35 -0.90 -4.15
CA VAL A 84 1.96 -0.29 -5.34
C VAL A 84 0.89 0.10 -6.37
N LEU A 85 -0.02 -0.81 -6.70
CA LEU A 85 -1.02 -0.56 -7.73
C LEU A 85 -2.14 0.36 -7.26
N PHE A 86 -2.49 0.35 -5.98
CA PHE A 86 -3.56 1.20 -5.46
C PHE A 86 -3.05 2.60 -5.11
N SER A 87 -2.16 2.67 -4.12
CA SER A 87 -1.74 3.96 -3.56
C SER A 87 -0.82 4.73 -4.50
N PHE A 88 0.17 4.07 -5.09
CA PHE A 88 1.12 4.77 -5.96
C PHE A 88 0.49 5.17 -7.28
N SER A 89 -0.49 4.43 -7.79
CA SER A 89 -1.26 4.87 -8.96
C SER A 89 -2.09 6.12 -8.65
N ILE A 90 -2.67 6.20 -7.46
CA ILE A 90 -3.38 7.40 -7.01
C ILE A 90 -2.42 8.59 -6.96
N TYR A 91 -1.23 8.42 -6.37
CA TYR A 91 -0.26 9.50 -6.30
C TYR A 91 0.14 9.98 -7.70
N GLY A 92 0.43 9.03 -8.60
CA GLY A 92 0.77 9.36 -9.98
C GLY A 92 -0.34 10.09 -10.71
N LEU A 93 -1.58 9.62 -10.57
CA LEU A 93 -2.75 10.27 -11.17
C LEU A 93 -2.92 11.70 -10.68
N ILE A 94 -2.92 11.89 -9.36
CA ILE A 94 -3.22 13.19 -8.75
C ILE A 94 -2.11 14.19 -9.04
N LEU A 95 -0.85 13.78 -8.91
CA LEU A 95 0.28 14.69 -9.15
C LEU A 95 0.42 15.03 -10.63
N SER A 96 0.18 14.08 -11.52
CA SER A 96 0.21 14.37 -12.96
C SER A 96 -0.97 15.23 -13.39
N ASP A 97 -2.14 15.04 -12.81
CA ASP A 97 -3.32 15.86 -13.06
C ASP A 97 -3.08 17.32 -12.62
N ALA A 98 -2.44 17.51 -11.47
CA ALA A 98 -2.10 18.84 -10.97
C ALA A 98 -1.13 19.59 -11.89
N LYS A 99 -0.30 18.84 -12.65
CA LYS A 99 0.62 19.41 -13.65
C LYS A 99 0.02 19.50 -15.05
N GLU A 100 -1.28 19.26 -15.18
CA GLU A 100 -2.01 19.27 -16.45
C GLU A 100 -1.51 18.24 -17.47
N LYS A 101 -0.83 17.19 -16.99
CA LYS A 101 -0.31 16.09 -17.82
C LYS A 101 -0.78 14.75 -17.28
N LYS A 102 -2.10 14.62 -17.06
CA LYS A 102 -2.69 13.46 -16.42
C LYS A 102 -2.33 12.14 -17.09
N LEU A 103 -1.74 11.24 -16.33
CA LEU A 103 -1.40 9.89 -16.77
C LEU A 103 -2.64 8.98 -16.66
N LYS A 104 -3.50 9.07 -17.65
CA LYS A 104 -4.82 8.39 -17.63
C LYS A 104 -4.74 6.88 -17.52
N PHE A 105 -3.63 6.27 -17.98
CA PHE A 105 -3.46 4.81 -17.91
C PHE A 105 -3.39 4.31 -16.46
N LEU A 106 -3.10 5.18 -15.50
CA LEU A 106 -3.05 4.80 -14.09
C LEU A 106 -4.45 4.61 -13.48
N GLY A 107 -5.48 5.19 -14.09
CA GLY A 107 -6.85 5.07 -13.59
C GLY A 107 -7.33 3.63 -13.43
N PRO A 108 -7.23 2.78 -14.46
CA PRO A 108 -7.64 1.37 -14.35
C PRO A 108 -6.76 0.53 -13.43
N ILE A 109 -5.54 1.00 -13.12
CA ILE A 109 -4.61 0.27 -12.25
C ILE A 109 -5.06 0.33 -10.79
N THR A 110 -5.60 1.45 -10.36
CA THR A 110 -6.05 1.65 -8.98
C THR A 110 -7.07 0.57 -8.53
N PRO A 111 -8.15 0.28 -9.27
CA PRO A 111 -9.09 -0.78 -8.89
C PRO A 111 -8.45 -2.17 -8.83
N ILE A 112 -7.45 -2.44 -9.67
CA ILE A 112 -6.72 -3.72 -9.61
C ILE A 112 -5.99 -3.85 -8.28
N GLY A 113 -5.33 -2.79 -7.84
CA GLY A 113 -4.70 -2.75 -6.52
C GLY A 113 -5.69 -2.96 -5.38
N GLY A 114 -6.86 -2.31 -5.48
CA GLY A 114 -7.94 -2.49 -4.51
C GLY A 114 -8.44 -3.93 -4.45
N LEU A 115 -8.56 -4.57 -5.61
CA LEU A 115 -8.95 -5.99 -5.68
C LEU A 115 -7.90 -6.88 -4.99
N LEU A 116 -6.61 -6.59 -5.17
CA LEU A 116 -5.55 -7.33 -4.50
C LEU A 116 -5.65 -7.20 -2.98
N PHE A 117 -6.04 -6.05 -2.47
CA PHE A 117 -6.30 -5.89 -1.04
C PHE A 117 -7.44 -6.80 -0.58
N VAL A 118 -8.55 -6.82 -1.33
CA VAL A 118 -9.68 -7.69 -1.00
C VAL A 118 -9.25 -9.16 -0.99
N ILE A 119 -8.46 -9.57 -1.98
CA ILE A 119 -7.94 -10.94 -2.05
C ILE A 119 -7.04 -11.22 -0.83
N GLY A 120 -6.13 -10.31 -0.50
CA GLY A 120 -5.25 -10.48 0.66
C GLY A 120 -6.01 -10.64 1.97
N TRP A 121 -6.99 -9.78 2.22
CA TRP A 121 -7.85 -9.88 3.40
C TRP A 121 -8.67 -11.18 3.39
N SER A 122 -9.14 -11.60 2.22
CA SER A 122 -9.87 -12.87 2.06
C SER A 122 -8.99 -14.07 2.39
N LEU A 123 -7.71 -14.04 2.00
CA LEU A 123 -6.75 -15.10 2.31
C LEU A 123 -6.54 -15.22 3.83
N ILE A 124 -6.48 -14.10 4.53
CA ILE A 124 -6.39 -14.09 5.99
C ILE A 124 -7.65 -14.76 6.59
N LEU A 125 -8.81 -14.35 6.13
CA LEU A 125 -10.08 -14.89 6.60
C LEU A 125 -10.16 -16.41 6.38
N LEU A 126 -9.87 -16.85 5.17
CA LEU A 126 -9.96 -18.27 4.81
C LEU A 126 -8.97 -19.12 5.61
N LYS A 127 -7.79 -18.61 5.89
CA LYS A 127 -6.81 -19.36 6.68
C LYS A 127 -7.22 -19.47 8.15
N ALA A 128 -7.95 -18.48 8.66
CA ALA A 128 -8.38 -18.46 10.06
C ALA A 128 -9.58 -19.40 10.32
N ILE A 129 -10.35 -19.74 9.29
CA ILE A 129 -11.47 -20.67 9.38
C ILE A 129 -10.95 -22.09 9.19
#